data_ef8b4eecad6c90b1ca2caa0549584567
#
_entry.id   ef8b4eecad6c90b1ca2caa0549584567
#
_cell.length_a   1.000
_cell.length_b   1.000
_cell.length_c   1.000
_cell.angle_alpha   90.00
_cell.angle_beta   90.00
_cell.angle_gamma   90.00
#
_symmetry.space_group_name_H-M   'P 1'
#
loop_
_entity.id
_entity.type
_entity.pdbx_description
1 polymer ?
#
loop_
_entity_poly.entity_id
_entity_poly.type
_entity_poly.pdbx_seq_one_letter_code
_entity_poly.pdbx_strand_id
1 'polypeptide(L)'
;CYFLDPMETEKVRKTIIINGALNAKIVGQKAAKIAELAGVTVPAGTKILIGEVESVELSEEFAHEKLSPVLAMYKAKTFAEALDKADKLVEDGGFGHTSSLYINEITEKEKLAAYESRMRTCRILVNTPSAHGGIGDLYNFKLAPSLTLGCGSWGGNSVSENVGVKHLLNIKTVAERRENMLWFRTPEKVYIKKGCLPVALDELRTVRGAKKAFVVTDSFLYQNGYTKPITDKLDEMGIQHTTFFNVQPDPTLANATEGAALMRAFQPDTIIALGGGSAMDAAKIMWVLYEHPEADFMDMAMRFIDIRKRVYTFPKMGEKAYFIAIPTSAGTGSEVTPFAVITDEKTGVKYPLADYELLPNMAII
;
A
#
# COMPACT_ATOMS: atom_id res chain seq x y z
N CYS A 1 -25.84 32.79 -22.83
CA CYS A 1 -25.23 33.44 -21.67
C CYS A 1 -25.33 34.95 -21.84
N TYR A 2 -25.37 35.67 -20.74
CA TYR A 2 -25.30 37.13 -20.69
C TYR A 2 -24.13 37.51 -19.77
N PHE A 3 -23.20 38.29 -20.32
CA PHE A 3 -22.08 38.83 -19.57
C PHE A 3 -22.50 40.14 -18.93
N LEU A 4 -22.46 40.17 -17.63
CA LEU A 4 -22.79 41.38 -16.85
C LEU A 4 -21.67 42.43 -17.03
N ASP A 5 -22.07 43.69 -17.21
CA ASP A 5 -21.12 44.78 -17.11
C ASP A 5 -20.70 45.02 -15.63
N PRO A 6 -19.73 45.90 -15.35
CA PRO A 6 -19.29 46.14 -13.97
C PRO A 6 -20.38 46.65 -13.02
N MET A 7 -21.33 47.47 -13.50
CA MET A 7 -22.43 48.00 -12.70
C MET A 7 -23.49 46.92 -12.46
N GLU A 8 -23.77 46.09 -13.44
CA GLU A 8 -24.69 44.97 -13.36
C GLU A 8 -24.13 43.89 -12.45
N THR A 9 -22.81 43.62 -12.55
CA THR A 9 -22.10 42.66 -11.66
C THR A 9 -22.27 43.10 -10.21
N GLU A 10 -22.12 44.39 -9.90
CA GLU A 10 -22.31 44.90 -8.54
C GLU A 10 -23.76 44.76 -8.03
N LYS A 11 -24.74 44.95 -8.90
CA LYS A 11 -26.14 44.77 -8.58
C LYS A 11 -26.44 43.27 -8.28
N VAL A 12 -25.93 42.39 -9.10
CA VAL A 12 -26.09 40.94 -8.93
C VAL A 12 -25.34 40.48 -7.68
N ARG A 13 -24.12 40.99 -7.40
CA ARG A 13 -23.35 40.69 -6.19
C ARG A 13 -24.17 40.93 -4.94
N LYS A 14 -24.81 42.08 -4.81
CA LYS A 14 -25.67 42.45 -3.69
C LYS A 14 -26.97 41.62 -3.61
N THR A 15 -27.32 40.90 -4.67
CA THR A 15 -28.53 40.10 -4.75
C THR A 15 -28.27 38.64 -4.39
N ILE A 16 -27.08 38.10 -4.70
CA ILE A 16 -26.78 36.67 -4.51
C ILE A 16 -26.47 36.33 -3.05
N ILE A 17 -25.77 37.21 -2.34
CA ILE A 17 -25.49 37.05 -0.89
C ILE A 17 -26.13 38.21 -0.12
N ILE A 18 -26.88 37.90 0.90
CA ILE A 18 -27.55 38.88 1.77
C ILE A 18 -27.16 38.57 3.21
N ASN A 19 -26.57 39.55 3.89
CA ASN A 19 -26.14 39.40 5.29
C ASN A 19 -25.21 38.19 5.50
N GLY A 20 -24.31 37.93 4.55
CA GLY A 20 -23.35 36.84 4.60
C GLY A 20 -23.91 35.44 4.30
N ALA A 21 -25.17 35.33 3.89
CA ALA A 21 -25.82 34.07 3.53
C ALA A 21 -26.36 34.09 2.10
N LEU A 22 -26.41 32.91 1.46
CA LEU A 22 -27.04 32.76 0.15
C LEU A 22 -28.50 33.22 0.19
N ASN A 23 -28.87 34.09 -0.76
CA ASN A 23 -30.25 34.55 -0.88
C ASN A 23 -31.17 33.40 -1.32
N ALA A 24 -32.03 32.92 -0.41
CA ALA A 24 -32.95 31.84 -0.71
C ALA A 24 -33.89 32.12 -1.90
N LYS A 25 -34.14 33.40 -2.23
CA LYS A 25 -35.03 33.80 -3.34
C LYS A 25 -34.43 33.50 -4.72
N ILE A 26 -33.10 33.27 -4.83
CA ILE A 26 -32.45 32.97 -6.12
C ILE A 26 -32.25 31.46 -6.32
N VAL A 27 -32.32 30.68 -5.28
CA VAL A 27 -32.06 29.23 -5.34
C VAL A 27 -33.05 28.55 -6.30
N GLY A 28 -32.52 27.83 -7.31
CA GLY A 28 -33.32 27.13 -8.33
C GLY A 28 -34.06 28.05 -9.30
N GLN A 29 -33.87 29.36 -9.26
CA GLN A 29 -34.52 30.31 -10.15
C GLN A 29 -33.86 30.38 -11.51
N LYS A 30 -34.63 30.85 -12.51
CA LYS A 30 -34.11 31.14 -13.86
C LYS A 30 -33.28 32.41 -13.83
N ALA A 31 -32.28 32.53 -14.75
CA ALA A 31 -31.43 33.72 -14.87
C ALA A 31 -32.20 35.01 -15.03
N ALA A 32 -33.26 35.01 -15.82
CA ALA A 32 -34.12 36.18 -16.00
C ALA A 32 -34.77 36.65 -14.71
N LYS A 33 -35.20 35.74 -13.81
CA LYS A 33 -35.79 36.08 -12.50
C LYS A 33 -34.75 36.67 -11.55
N ILE A 34 -33.52 36.15 -11.60
CA ILE A 34 -32.43 36.69 -10.79
C ILE A 34 -32.00 38.10 -11.30
N ALA A 35 -31.95 38.29 -12.60
CA ALA A 35 -31.68 39.59 -13.20
C ALA A 35 -32.77 40.62 -12.78
N GLU A 36 -34.06 40.24 -12.84
CA GLU A 36 -35.16 41.08 -12.38
C GLU A 36 -34.98 41.45 -10.88
N LEU A 37 -34.66 40.50 -10.02
CA LEU A 37 -34.42 40.74 -8.59
C LEU A 37 -33.24 41.69 -8.35
N ALA A 38 -32.22 41.62 -9.21
CA ALA A 38 -31.04 42.48 -9.17
C ALA A 38 -31.28 43.85 -9.83
N GLY A 39 -32.42 44.08 -10.46
CA GLY A 39 -32.67 45.31 -11.23
C GLY A 39 -31.79 45.41 -12.47
N VAL A 40 -31.53 44.27 -13.15
CA VAL A 40 -30.74 44.15 -14.38
C VAL A 40 -31.65 43.69 -15.51
N THR A 41 -31.58 44.36 -16.65
CA THR A 41 -32.37 44.03 -17.85
C THR A 41 -31.57 43.11 -18.76
N VAL A 42 -32.07 41.94 -19.06
CA VAL A 42 -31.38 40.96 -19.91
C VAL A 42 -32.24 40.56 -21.11
N PRO A 43 -31.65 40.15 -22.23
CA PRO A 43 -32.39 39.65 -23.41
C PRO A 43 -33.31 38.47 -23.06
N ALA A 44 -34.45 38.42 -23.75
CA ALA A 44 -35.35 37.31 -23.61
C ALA A 44 -34.65 35.96 -23.93
N GLY A 45 -34.88 34.95 -23.09
CA GLY A 45 -34.22 33.66 -23.28
C GLY A 45 -32.84 33.53 -22.67
N THR A 46 -32.32 34.54 -21.95
CA THR A 46 -31.07 34.43 -21.19
C THR A 46 -31.17 33.28 -20.16
N LYS A 47 -30.26 32.33 -20.25
CA LYS A 47 -30.25 31.13 -19.40
C LYS A 47 -29.18 31.19 -18.29
N ILE A 48 -28.13 31.98 -18.47
CA ILE A 48 -26.98 32.07 -17.55
C ILE A 48 -26.53 33.52 -17.48
N LEU A 49 -26.27 34.03 -16.28
CA LEU A 49 -25.61 35.30 -15.99
C LEU A 49 -24.15 35.02 -15.65
N ILE A 50 -23.23 35.80 -16.21
CA ILE A 50 -21.79 35.63 -15.97
C ILE A 50 -21.23 36.97 -15.49
N GLY A 51 -20.69 37.02 -14.29
CA GLY A 51 -19.92 38.14 -13.76
C GLY A 51 -18.42 37.87 -13.85
N GLU A 52 -17.70 38.80 -14.47
CA GLU A 52 -16.24 38.77 -14.45
C GLU A 52 -15.74 39.35 -13.12
N VAL A 53 -14.99 38.57 -12.36
CA VAL A 53 -14.47 38.92 -11.04
C VAL A 53 -13.01 38.46 -10.90
N GLU A 54 -12.27 39.07 -9.98
CA GLU A 54 -10.85 38.81 -9.84
C GLU A 54 -10.53 37.93 -8.63
N SER A 55 -11.18 38.19 -7.49
CA SER A 55 -10.92 37.48 -6.22
C SER A 55 -11.63 36.15 -6.16
N VAL A 56 -10.91 35.14 -5.73
CA VAL A 56 -11.44 33.79 -5.42
C VAL A 56 -11.70 33.59 -3.94
N GLU A 57 -11.47 34.59 -3.11
CA GLU A 57 -11.70 34.52 -1.67
C GLU A 57 -13.18 34.63 -1.34
N LEU A 58 -13.61 34.04 -0.23
CA LEU A 58 -15.01 34.08 0.22
C LEU A 58 -15.53 35.48 0.58
N SER A 59 -14.68 36.49 0.60
CA SER A 59 -15.10 37.91 0.66
C SER A 59 -15.69 38.42 -0.66
N GLU A 60 -15.51 37.68 -1.77
CA GLU A 60 -16.17 37.93 -3.04
C GLU A 60 -17.42 37.05 -3.16
N GLU A 61 -18.58 37.64 -3.21
CA GLU A 61 -19.87 36.93 -3.24
C GLU A 61 -20.01 36.00 -4.46
N PHE A 62 -19.40 36.32 -5.57
CA PHE A 62 -19.37 35.45 -6.76
C PHE A 62 -18.52 34.19 -6.56
N ALA A 63 -17.63 34.14 -5.57
CA ALA A 63 -16.83 32.95 -5.27
C ALA A 63 -17.65 31.86 -4.57
N HIS A 64 -18.74 32.23 -3.90
CA HIS A 64 -19.62 31.26 -3.22
C HIS A 64 -20.41 30.38 -4.18
N GLU A 65 -20.82 29.20 -3.71
CA GLU A 65 -21.84 28.41 -4.39
C GLU A 65 -23.17 29.14 -4.38
N LYS A 66 -23.84 29.22 -5.52
CA LYS A 66 -25.04 30.05 -5.69
C LYS A 66 -26.33 29.27 -5.92
N LEU A 67 -26.24 27.96 -6.13
CA LEU A 67 -27.37 27.06 -6.44
C LEU A 67 -28.31 27.64 -7.50
N SER A 68 -27.77 28.36 -8.48
CA SER A 68 -28.52 29.16 -9.45
C SER A 68 -27.66 29.38 -10.70
N PRO A 69 -28.25 29.78 -11.86
CA PRO A 69 -27.52 30.02 -13.10
C PRO A 69 -26.80 31.39 -13.12
N VAL A 70 -26.06 31.68 -12.07
CA VAL A 70 -25.15 32.82 -11.93
C VAL A 70 -23.74 32.28 -11.76
N LEU A 71 -22.86 32.57 -12.71
CA LEU A 71 -21.49 32.06 -12.72
C LEU A 71 -20.49 33.22 -12.53
N ALA A 72 -19.44 32.94 -11.77
CA ALA A 72 -18.24 33.73 -11.77
C ALA A 72 -17.35 33.36 -12.96
N MET A 73 -16.71 34.34 -13.54
CA MET A 73 -15.65 34.13 -14.54
C MET A 73 -14.37 34.81 -14.07
N TYR A 74 -13.29 34.04 -14.06
CA TYR A 74 -11.96 34.47 -13.68
C TYR A 74 -11.02 34.40 -14.87
N LYS A 75 -10.22 35.42 -15.07
CA LYS A 75 -9.13 35.39 -16.03
C LYS A 75 -7.83 34.96 -15.37
N ALA A 76 -7.00 34.23 -16.11
CA ALA A 76 -5.68 33.86 -15.69
C ALA A 76 -4.68 34.06 -16.84
N LYS A 77 -3.45 34.45 -16.52
CA LYS A 77 -2.40 34.67 -17.51
C LYS A 77 -1.71 33.35 -17.90
N THR A 78 -1.71 32.37 -17.00
CA THR A 78 -1.07 31.08 -17.18
C THR A 78 -1.99 29.96 -16.75
N PHE A 79 -1.70 28.74 -17.20
CA PHE A 79 -2.41 27.55 -16.75
C PHE A 79 -2.23 27.30 -15.24
N ALA A 80 -1.03 27.56 -14.72
CA ALA A 80 -0.75 27.41 -13.29
C ALA A 80 -1.62 28.34 -12.44
N GLU A 81 -1.73 29.62 -12.84
CA GLU A 81 -2.61 30.56 -12.15
C GLU A 81 -4.08 30.14 -12.22
N ALA A 82 -4.53 29.62 -13.36
CA ALA A 82 -5.89 29.13 -13.52
C ALA A 82 -6.15 27.91 -12.58
N LEU A 83 -5.16 27.04 -12.47
CA LEU A 83 -5.24 25.86 -11.61
C LEU A 83 -5.26 26.25 -10.11
N ASP A 84 -4.44 27.21 -9.71
CA ASP A 84 -4.43 27.74 -8.33
C ASP A 84 -5.79 28.37 -7.97
N LYS A 85 -6.38 29.17 -8.87
CA LYS A 85 -7.72 29.74 -8.68
C LYS A 85 -8.80 28.67 -8.58
N ALA A 86 -8.74 27.66 -9.42
CA ALA A 86 -9.71 26.55 -9.42
C ALA A 86 -9.60 25.70 -8.16
N ASP A 87 -8.39 25.37 -7.71
CA ASP A 87 -8.14 24.62 -6.48
C ASP A 87 -8.66 25.37 -5.24
N LYS A 88 -8.42 26.69 -5.19
CA LYS A 88 -8.93 27.52 -4.10
C LYS A 88 -10.46 27.57 -4.05
N LEU A 89 -11.12 27.70 -5.19
CA LEU A 89 -12.59 27.68 -5.26
C LEU A 89 -13.16 26.30 -4.87
N VAL A 90 -12.46 25.21 -5.19
CA VAL A 90 -12.85 23.86 -4.75
C VAL A 90 -12.66 23.69 -3.25
N GLU A 91 -11.57 24.21 -2.70
CA GLU A 91 -11.31 24.19 -1.27
C GLU A 91 -12.41 24.88 -0.46
N ASP A 92 -12.82 26.05 -0.92
CA ASP A 92 -13.77 26.91 -0.19
C ASP A 92 -15.25 26.51 -0.38
N GLY A 93 -15.60 25.89 -1.51
CA GLY A 93 -17.01 25.67 -1.85
C GLY A 93 -17.38 24.31 -2.43
N GLY A 94 -16.43 23.41 -2.62
CA GLY A 94 -16.74 22.20 -3.36
C GLY A 94 -15.84 20.98 -3.14
N PHE A 95 -15.22 20.87 -1.98
CA PHE A 95 -14.32 19.76 -1.70
C PHE A 95 -14.94 18.41 -2.05
N GLY A 96 -14.22 17.65 -2.90
CA GLY A 96 -14.59 16.31 -3.31
C GLY A 96 -15.70 16.24 -4.36
N HIS A 97 -16.30 17.35 -4.77
CA HIS A 97 -17.45 17.30 -5.68
C HIS A 97 -17.03 16.98 -7.14
N THR A 98 -17.01 17.95 -8.01
CA THR A 98 -16.81 17.76 -9.46
C THR A 98 -16.08 18.94 -10.05
N SER A 99 -15.11 18.67 -10.93
CA SER A 99 -14.44 19.69 -11.73
C SER A 99 -14.38 19.31 -13.20
N SER A 100 -14.21 20.30 -14.08
CA SER A 100 -14.10 20.08 -15.53
C SER A 100 -12.92 20.84 -16.09
N LEU A 101 -12.21 20.22 -17.03
CA LEU A 101 -11.14 20.84 -17.79
C LEU A 101 -11.44 20.71 -19.30
N TYR A 102 -11.41 21.84 -20.00
CA TYR A 102 -11.45 21.84 -21.46
C TYR A 102 -10.05 22.06 -22.00
N ILE A 103 -9.51 21.07 -22.69
CA ILE A 103 -8.12 21.02 -23.10
C ILE A 103 -7.92 20.13 -24.32
N ASN A 104 -6.86 20.35 -25.08
CA ASN A 104 -6.43 19.38 -26.08
C ASN A 104 -5.65 18.26 -25.40
N GLU A 105 -6.30 17.09 -25.23
CA GLU A 105 -5.75 15.91 -24.53
C GLU A 105 -4.50 15.33 -25.20
N ILE A 106 -4.29 15.60 -26.49
CA ILE A 106 -3.17 15.07 -27.27
C ILE A 106 -1.91 15.93 -27.08
N THR A 107 -2.08 17.25 -27.21
CA THR A 107 -0.94 18.19 -27.20
C THR A 107 -0.59 18.73 -25.82
N GLU A 108 -1.51 18.66 -24.85
CA GLU A 108 -1.40 19.28 -23.53
C GLU A 108 -1.43 18.26 -22.38
N LYS A 109 -0.86 17.08 -22.59
CA LYS A 109 -0.89 15.96 -21.61
C LYS A 109 -0.33 16.34 -20.25
N GLU A 110 0.72 17.14 -20.20
CA GLU A 110 1.34 17.56 -18.94
C GLU A 110 0.40 18.46 -18.12
N LYS A 111 -0.35 19.34 -18.78
CA LYS A 111 -1.34 20.18 -18.10
C LYS A 111 -2.53 19.36 -17.60
N LEU A 112 -2.95 18.36 -18.38
CA LEU A 112 -3.99 17.42 -17.96
C LEU A 112 -3.55 16.65 -16.70
N ALA A 113 -2.36 16.07 -16.71
CA ALA A 113 -1.80 15.35 -15.57
C ALA A 113 -1.64 16.24 -14.32
N ALA A 114 -1.20 17.51 -14.53
CA ALA A 114 -1.09 18.47 -13.42
C ALA A 114 -2.48 18.80 -12.83
N TYR A 115 -3.50 18.94 -13.66
CA TYR A 115 -4.88 19.17 -13.22
C TYR A 115 -5.43 17.98 -12.44
N GLU A 116 -5.28 16.76 -12.96
CA GLU A 116 -5.72 15.52 -12.32
C GLU A 116 -5.06 15.31 -10.96
N SER A 117 -3.79 15.61 -10.86
CA SER A 117 -3.02 15.50 -9.60
C SER A 117 -3.40 16.55 -8.56
N ARG A 118 -3.76 17.77 -8.98
CA ARG A 118 -3.99 18.89 -8.10
C ARG A 118 -5.43 18.99 -7.60
N MET A 119 -6.41 18.72 -8.48
CA MET A 119 -7.81 18.94 -8.15
C MET A 119 -8.36 17.93 -7.15
N ARG A 120 -8.81 18.42 -6.01
CA ARG A 120 -9.36 17.63 -4.91
C ARG A 120 -10.87 17.37 -5.10
N THR A 121 -11.23 16.76 -6.23
CA THR A 121 -12.60 16.39 -6.61
C THR A 121 -12.67 14.91 -6.99
N CYS A 122 -13.74 14.22 -6.60
CA CYS A 122 -13.94 12.81 -6.89
C CYS A 122 -14.26 12.54 -8.38
N ARG A 123 -14.70 13.58 -9.09
CA ARG A 123 -15.02 13.52 -10.52
C ARG A 123 -14.27 14.63 -11.24
N ILE A 124 -13.41 14.24 -12.16
CA ILE A 124 -12.74 15.14 -13.10
C ILE A 124 -13.27 14.81 -14.49
N LEU A 125 -13.87 15.81 -15.12
CA LEU A 125 -14.45 15.67 -16.45
C LEU A 125 -13.57 16.39 -17.45
N VAL A 126 -13.21 15.74 -18.54
CA VAL A 126 -12.41 16.33 -19.60
C VAL A 126 -13.31 16.62 -20.78
N ASN A 127 -13.24 17.83 -21.29
CA ASN A 127 -14.02 18.33 -22.43
C ASN A 127 -15.54 18.12 -22.29
N THR A 128 -16.04 18.10 -21.04
CA THR A 128 -17.44 17.83 -20.70
C THR A 128 -17.89 18.78 -19.60
N PRO A 129 -19.11 19.34 -19.68
CA PRO A 129 -19.64 20.22 -18.64
C PRO A 129 -19.83 19.47 -17.33
N SER A 130 -19.38 20.03 -16.20
CA SER A 130 -19.48 19.40 -14.88
C SER A 130 -20.93 19.11 -14.48
N ALA A 131 -21.87 20.00 -14.78
CA ALA A 131 -23.28 19.81 -14.47
C ALA A 131 -23.91 18.64 -15.24
N HIS A 132 -23.47 18.38 -16.46
CA HIS A 132 -24.00 17.30 -17.29
C HIS A 132 -23.28 15.97 -17.04
N GLY A 133 -21.95 16.01 -17.07
CA GLY A 133 -21.15 14.79 -16.90
C GLY A 133 -21.13 14.28 -15.46
N GLY A 134 -21.21 15.15 -14.46
CA GLY A 134 -21.17 14.75 -13.05
C GLY A 134 -22.33 13.85 -12.64
N ILE A 135 -23.53 14.04 -13.18
CA ILE A 135 -24.70 13.20 -12.89
C ILE A 135 -24.63 11.80 -13.55
N GLY A 136 -23.65 11.59 -14.44
CA GLY A 136 -23.40 10.32 -15.09
C GLY A 136 -24.27 10.02 -16.30
N ASP A 137 -23.85 9.01 -17.08
CA ASP A 137 -24.51 8.51 -18.27
C ASP A 137 -23.94 7.12 -18.59
N LEU A 138 -24.79 6.17 -18.86
CA LEU A 138 -24.35 4.79 -19.15
C LEU A 138 -23.71 4.62 -20.52
N TYR A 139 -23.94 5.53 -21.46
CA TYR A 139 -23.45 5.43 -22.83
C TYR A 139 -22.14 6.19 -23.06
N ASN A 140 -22.03 7.41 -22.53
CA ASN A 140 -20.90 8.31 -22.82
C ASN A 140 -19.87 8.33 -21.69
N PHE A 141 -20.26 8.01 -20.45
CA PHE A 141 -19.39 8.08 -19.28
C PHE A 141 -19.42 6.78 -18.50
N LYS A 142 -18.30 6.42 -17.90
CA LYS A 142 -18.24 5.32 -16.92
C LYS A 142 -18.73 5.73 -15.52
N LEU A 143 -19.54 6.77 -15.46
CA LEU A 143 -20.16 7.26 -14.24
C LEU A 143 -21.61 6.81 -14.23
N ALA A 144 -22.02 6.08 -13.22
CA ALA A 144 -23.42 5.68 -13.07
C ALA A 144 -24.35 6.89 -12.94
N PRO A 145 -25.51 6.93 -13.61
CA PRO A 145 -26.45 8.03 -13.44
C PRO A 145 -26.90 8.18 -11.98
N SER A 146 -26.80 9.39 -11.44
CA SER A 146 -27.21 9.68 -10.07
C SER A 146 -27.46 11.16 -9.86
N LEU A 147 -28.42 11.47 -9.01
CA LEU A 147 -28.64 12.83 -8.50
C LEU A 147 -27.97 13.05 -7.14
N THR A 148 -27.38 12.01 -6.56
CA THR A 148 -26.64 12.09 -5.30
C THR A 148 -25.18 11.72 -5.56
N LEU A 149 -24.30 12.70 -5.45
CA LEU A 149 -22.89 12.56 -5.78
C LEU A 149 -22.06 12.53 -4.50
N GLY A 150 -21.36 11.42 -4.27
CA GLY A 150 -20.41 11.30 -3.17
C GLY A 150 -19.19 12.17 -3.39
N CYS A 151 -18.70 12.81 -2.33
CA CYS A 151 -17.53 13.68 -2.33
C CYS A 151 -16.30 13.07 -1.64
N GLY A 152 -16.39 11.82 -1.23
CA GLY A 152 -15.31 11.07 -0.58
C GLY A 152 -14.83 11.69 0.72
N SER A 153 -13.63 11.33 1.14
CA SER A 153 -13.01 11.86 2.35
C SER A 153 -12.77 13.37 2.32
N TRP A 154 -12.52 13.95 1.15
CA TRP A 154 -12.39 15.40 0.99
C TRP A 154 -13.68 16.14 1.40
N GLY A 155 -14.83 15.63 1.00
CA GLY A 155 -16.14 16.20 1.36
C GLY A 155 -16.74 15.63 2.63
N GLY A 156 -15.98 14.87 3.44
CA GLY A 156 -16.49 14.25 4.66
C GLY A 156 -17.54 13.16 4.42
N ASN A 157 -17.54 12.55 3.24
CA ASN A 157 -18.49 11.49 2.87
C ASN A 157 -17.84 10.11 2.91
N SER A 158 -18.65 9.08 3.16
CA SER A 158 -18.25 7.67 3.08
C SER A 158 -18.20 7.14 1.64
N VAL A 159 -18.72 7.88 0.68
CA VAL A 159 -18.81 7.50 -0.74
C VAL A 159 -18.14 8.54 -1.60
N SER A 160 -17.29 8.10 -2.53
CA SER A 160 -16.55 8.95 -3.50
C SER A 160 -17.07 8.84 -4.93
N GLU A 161 -18.18 8.16 -5.15
CA GLU A 161 -18.75 7.90 -6.47
C GLU A 161 -20.21 8.34 -6.55
N ASN A 162 -20.80 8.20 -7.74
CA ASN A 162 -22.21 8.46 -7.94
C ASN A 162 -23.04 7.43 -7.16
N VAL A 163 -23.90 7.90 -6.25
CA VAL A 163 -24.65 7.03 -5.34
C VAL A 163 -25.75 6.29 -6.11
N GLY A 164 -25.79 4.99 -5.97
CA GLY A 164 -26.79 4.11 -6.58
C GLY A 164 -27.27 3.03 -5.62
N VAL A 165 -28.08 2.12 -6.10
CA VAL A 165 -28.70 1.02 -5.33
C VAL A 165 -27.67 0.22 -4.52
N LYS A 166 -26.49 -0.01 -5.06
CA LYS A 166 -25.42 -0.75 -4.35
C LYS A 166 -25.03 -0.16 -3.01
N HIS A 167 -25.21 1.14 -2.80
CA HIS A 167 -24.89 1.83 -1.54
C HIS A 167 -25.98 1.66 -0.47
N LEU A 168 -27.13 1.14 -0.86
CA LEU A 168 -28.23 0.81 0.05
C LEU A 168 -28.25 -0.68 0.44
N LEU A 169 -27.33 -1.46 -0.13
CA LEU A 169 -27.24 -2.90 0.12
C LEU A 169 -26.21 -3.19 1.20
N ASN A 170 -26.57 -4.02 2.15
CA ASN A 170 -25.61 -4.64 3.07
C ASN A 170 -25.01 -5.85 2.39
N ILE A 171 -23.78 -5.70 1.89
CA ILE A 171 -23.04 -6.80 1.26
C ILE A 171 -22.39 -7.64 2.35
N LYS A 172 -22.76 -8.92 2.42
CA LYS A 172 -22.07 -9.89 3.27
C LYS A 172 -21.03 -10.62 2.42
N THR A 173 -19.79 -10.57 2.85
CA THR A 173 -18.74 -11.37 2.24
C THR A 173 -18.65 -12.71 2.96
N VAL A 174 -18.89 -13.79 2.23
CA VAL A 174 -18.65 -15.15 2.71
C VAL A 174 -17.30 -15.58 2.14
N ALA A 175 -16.31 -15.74 3.02
CA ALA A 175 -15.01 -16.24 2.65
C ALA A 175 -14.92 -17.71 3.07
N GLU A 176 -14.89 -18.60 2.11
CA GLU A 176 -14.62 -20.02 2.32
C GLU A 176 -13.15 -20.29 2.05
N ARG A 177 -12.51 -20.98 2.97
CA ARG A 177 -11.16 -21.47 2.75
C ARG A 177 -11.23 -22.58 1.70
N ARG A 178 -10.68 -22.32 0.53
CA ARG A 178 -10.42 -23.36 -0.45
C ARG A 178 -9.08 -23.99 -0.12
N GLU A 179 -9.11 -25.21 0.29
CA GLU A 179 -7.88 -25.98 0.47
C GLU A 179 -7.33 -26.36 -0.91
N ASN A 180 -6.32 -25.62 -1.32
CA ASN A 180 -5.56 -25.96 -2.54
C ASN A 180 -4.39 -26.90 -2.22
N MET A 181 -4.20 -27.25 -0.96
CA MET A 181 -3.09 -28.08 -0.51
C MET A 181 -3.62 -29.48 -0.21
N LEU A 182 -3.32 -30.42 -1.09
CA LEU A 182 -3.67 -31.84 -0.95
C LEU A 182 -2.66 -32.60 -0.11
N TRP A 183 -1.57 -31.96 0.29
CA TRP A 183 -0.50 -32.52 1.10
C TRP A 183 0.20 -31.43 1.88
N PHE A 184 0.83 -31.80 2.99
CA PHE A 184 1.74 -30.93 3.73
C PHE A 184 3.05 -31.67 4.01
N ARG A 185 4.13 -30.90 4.20
CA ARG A 185 5.46 -31.41 4.49
C ARG A 185 5.89 -30.91 5.86
N THR A 186 6.46 -31.80 6.67
CA THR A 186 7.06 -31.50 7.97
C THR A 186 8.56 -31.79 7.90
N PRO A 187 9.36 -31.32 8.88
CA PRO A 187 10.72 -31.81 9.07
C PRO A 187 10.76 -33.34 9.08
N GLU A 188 11.87 -33.91 8.63
CA GLU A 188 12.07 -35.37 8.67
C GLU A 188 11.90 -35.92 10.09
N LYS A 189 12.35 -35.11 11.09
CA LYS A 189 12.22 -35.43 12.51
C LYS A 189 11.82 -34.22 13.34
N VAL A 190 10.92 -34.44 14.28
CA VAL A 190 10.51 -33.46 15.27
C VAL A 190 10.62 -34.09 16.67
N TYR A 191 11.56 -33.58 17.47
CA TYR A 191 11.72 -33.97 18.87
C TYR A 191 10.93 -33.03 19.76
N ILE A 192 9.99 -33.55 20.54
CA ILE A 192 9.12 -32.75 21.43
C ILE A 192 9.14 -33.38 22.81
N LYS A 193 10.03 -32.95 23.68
CA LYS A 193 10.03 -33.32 25.10
C LYS A 193 11.11 -32.55 25.85
N LYS A 194 10.82 -32.11 27.06
CA LYS A 194 11.86 -31.56 27.94
C LYS A 194 13.03 -32.54 28.08
N GLY A 195 14.24 -32.08 27.77
CA GLY A 195 15.47 -32.87 27.82
C GLY A 195 15.76 -33.71 26.58
N CYS A 196 15.04 -33.54 25.48
CA CYS A 196 15.31 -34.23 24.22
C CYS A 196 16.54 -33.72 23.47
N LEU A 197 17.02 -32.50 23.76
CA LEU A 197 18.15 -31.85 23.05
C LEU A 197 19.39 -32.75 22.93
N PRO A 198 19.98 -33.32 24.01
CA PRO A 198 21.16 -34.16 23.87
C PRO A 198 20.89 -35.43 23.05
N VAL A 199 19.71 -36.03 23.18
CA VAL A 199 19.32 -37.22 22.41
C VAL A 199 19.20 -36.91 20.93
N ALA A 200 18.57 -35.80 20.58
CA ALA A 200 18.43 -35.35 19.20
C ALA A 200 19.79 -35.02 18.56
N LEU A 201 20.69 -34.37 19.32
CA LEU A 201 22.03 -34.02 18.83
C LEU A 201 22.93 -35.27 18.68
N ASP A 202 22.75 -36.34 19.48
CA ASP A 202 23.50 -37.57 19.28
C ASP A 202 23.34 -38.18 17.89
N GLU A 203 22.25 -37.89 17.18
CA GLU A 203 22.06 -38.35 15.80
C GLU A 203 23.07 -37.73 14.84
N LEU A 204 23.58 -36.53 15.12
CA LEU A 204 24.63 -35.90 14.30
C LEU A 204 25.85 -36.84 14.20
N ARG A 205 26.26 -37.46 15.28
CA ARG A 205 27.37 -38.41 15.31
C ARG A 205 26.95 -39.79 14.82
N THR A 206 25.85 -40.33 15.38
CA THR A 206 25.49 -41.76 15.21
C THR A 206 24.84 -42.07 13.88
N VAL A 207 24.14 -41.13 13.31
CA VAL A 207 23.39 -41.32 12.05
C VAL A 207 24.02 -40.55 10.89
N ARG A 208 24.43 -39.29 11.13
CA ARG A 208 24.88 -38.41 10.07
C ARG A 208 26.40 -38.38 9.87
N GLY A 209 27.18 -38.72 10.89
CA GLY A 209 28.63 -38.66 10.85
C GLY A 209 29.15 -37.22 10.69
N ALA A 210 28.41 -36.25 11.23
CA ALA A 210 28.74 -34.83 11.15
C ALA A 210 30.14 -34.50 11.72
N LYS A 211 30.81 -33.56 11.11
CA LYS A 211 32.14 -33.12 11.48
C LYS A 211 32.22 -31.66 11.88
N LYS A 212 31.39 -30.80 11.28
CA LYS A 212 31.43 -29.36 11.48
C LYS A 212 30.03 -28.78 11.63
N ALA A 213 29.72 -28.18 12.77
CA ALA A 213 28.46 -27.54 13.05
C ALA A 213 28.58 -26.01 13.11
N PHE A 214 27.69 -25.30 12.44
CA PHE A 214 27.58 -23.85 12.50
C PHE A 214 26.33 -23.46 13.27
N VAL A 215 26.50 -22.83 14.45
CA VAL A 215 25.38 -22.42 15.30
C VAL A 215 25.00 -20.99 14.97
N VAL A 216 23.73 -20.70 14.74
CA VAL A 216 23.19 -19.37 14.46
C VAL A 216 22.24 -18.97 15.59
N THR A 217 22.45 -17.81 16.19
CA THR A 217 21.64 -17.30 17.28
C THR A 217 21.73 -15.76 17.37
N ASP A 218 21.02 -15.16 18.30
CA ASP A 218 21.16 -13.75 18.64
C ASP A 218 22.14 -13.52 19.80
N SER A 219 22.52 -12.25 19.98
CA SER A 219 23.49 -11.88 21.00
C SER A 219 23.01 -12.10 22.43
N PHE A 220 21.69 -11.98 22.70
CA PHE A 220 21.11 -12.20 24.01
C PHE A 220 21.23 -13.66 24.42
N LEU A 221 20.82 -14.58 23.56
CA LEU A 221 20.90 -16.01 23.83
C LEU A 221 22.35 -16.48 23.97
N TYR A 222 23.25 -15.96 23.16
CA TYR A 222 24.68 -16.27 23.24
C TYR A 222 25.30 -15.80 24.57
N GLN A 223 25.12 -14.52 24.93
CA GLN A 223 25.69 -13.94 26.14
C GLN A 223 25.15 -14.54 27.43
N ASN A 224 23.89 -15.01 27.40
CA ASN A 224 23.27 -15.67 28.56
C ASN A 224 23.48 -17.19 28.61
N GLY A 225 24.34 -17.72 27.73
CA GLY A 225 24.77 -19.12 27.77
C GLY A 225 23.75 -20.16 27.26
N TYR A 226 22.70 -19.74 26.55
CA TYR A 226 21.70 -20.67 25.98
C TYR A 226 22.29 -21.57 24.88
N THR A 227 23.38 -21.17 24.27
CA THR A 227 24.11 -22.00 23.29
C THR A 227 24.94 -23.10 23.94
N LYS A 228 25.29 -22.93 25.23
CA LYS A 228 26.19 -23.82 25.92
C LYS A 228 25.78 -25.30 25.92
N PRO A 229 24.50 -25.68 26.18
CA PRO A 229 24.09 -27.08 26.08
C PRO A 229 24.32 -27.70 24.69
N ILE A 230 24.28 -26.90 23.64
CA ILE A 230 24.53 -27.34 22.26
C ILE A 230 26.05 -27.50 22.05
N THR A 231 26.83 -26.48 22.37
CA THR A 231 28.28 -26.48 22.16
C THR A 231 29.00 -27.54 23.01
N ASP A 232 28.63 -27.68 24.29
CA ASP A 232 29.18 -28.72 25.16
C ASP A 232 28.88 -30.12 24.59
N LYS A 233 27.69 -30.34 24.03
CA LYS A 233 27.34 -31.60 23.39
C LYS A 233 28.10 -31.84 22.09
N LEU A 234 28.33 -30.81 21.28
CA LEU A 234 29.17 -30.91 20.08
C LEU A 234 30.63 -31.25 20.45
N ASP A 235 31.19 -30.62 21.50
CA ASP A 235 32.51 -30.93 22.02
C ASP A 235 32.64 -32.38 22.51
N GLU A 236 31.65 -32.85 23.28
CA GLU A 236 31.57 -34.26 23.71
C GLU A 236 31.61 -35.23 22.52
N MET A 237 30.97 -34.86 21.43
CA MET A 237 30.93 -35.66 20.21
C MET A 237 32.17 -35.52 19.30
N GLY A 238 33.07 -34.58 19.60
CA GLY A 238 34.24 -34.26 18.78
C GLY A 238 33.87 -33.53 17.46
N ILE A 239 32.72 -32.85 17.43
CA ILE A 239 32.27 -32.10 16.25
C ILE A 239 32.81 -30.66 16.37
N GLN A 240 33.61 -30.24 15.41
CA GLN A 240 34.09 -28.86 15.36
C GLN A 240 32.90 -27.91 15.21
N HIS A 241 32.90 -26.82 15.93
CA HIS A 241 31.80 -25.85 15.83
C HIS A 241 32.27 -24.41 15.88
N THR A 242 31.44 -23.53 15.34
CA THR A 242 31.54 -22.07 15.49
C THR A 242 30.14 -21.48 15.63
N THR A 243 30.07 -20.28 16.23
CA THR A 243 28.77 -19.66 16.49
C THR A 243 28.72 -18.26 15.88
N PHE A 244 27.72 -18.02 15.07
CA PHE A 244 27.29 -16.70 14.65
C PHE A 244 26.18 -16.21 15.59
N PHE A 245 26.47 -15.17 16.35
CA PHE A 245 25.56 -14.68 17.41
C PHE A 245 25.08 -13.25 17.18
N ASN A 246 25.24 -12.74 15.97
CA ASN A 246 24.92 -11.35 15.63
C ASN A 246 23.59 -11.23 14.85
N VAL A 247 22.67 -12.20 15.02
CA VAL A 247 21.35 -12.06 14.39
C VAL A 247 20.58 -10.94 15.08
N GLN A 248 20.08 -10.02 14.28
CA GLN A 248 19.29 -8.89 14.75
C GLN A 248 17.80 -9.20 14.78
N PRO A 249 17.00 -8.56 15.66
CA PRO A 249 15.56 -8.52 15.49
C PRO A 249 15.21 -8.00 14.09
N ASP A 250 14.24 -8.63 13.40
CA ASP A 250 13.95 -8.34 12.00
C ASP A 250 15.20 -8.48 11.10
N PRO A 251 15.70 -9.72 10.88
CA PRO A 251 16.99 -9.94 10.25
C PRO A 251 17.04 -9.37 8.84
N THR A 252 18.19 -8.77 8.52
CA THR A 252 18.42 -8.14 7.22
C THR A 252 19.15 -9.07 6.24
N LEU A 253 19.02 -8.77 4.95
CA LEU A 253 19.77 -9.49 3.93
C LEU A 253 21.29 -9.35 4.10
N ALA A 254 21.78 -8.18 4.55
CA ALA A 254 23.20 -8.00 4.86
C ALA A 254 23.64 -8.92 6.00
N ASN A 255 22.85 -9.04 7.07
CA ASN A 255 23.13 -9.92 8.19
C ASN A 255 23.20 -11.40 7.76
N ALA A 256 22.25 -11.83 6.91
CA ALA A 256 22.28 -13.19 6.35
C ALA A 256 23.48 -13.41 5.41
N THR A 257 23.86 -12.41 4.64
CA THR A 257 25.03 -12.48 3.73
C THR A 257 26.33 -12.60 4.52
N GLU A 258 26.48 -11.85 5.63
CA GLU A 258 27.61 -11.95 6.55
C GLU A 258 27.74 -13.38 7.11
N GLY A 259 26.68 -13.91 7.67
CA GLY A 259 26.66 -15.28 8.20
C GLY A 259 26.98 -16.34 7.14
N ALA A 260 26.43 -16.20 5.94
CA ALA A 260 26.75 -17.10 4.83
C ALA A 260 28.23 -17.03 4.39
N ALA A 261 28.86 -15.86 4.46
CA ALA A 261 30.29 -15.72 4.19
C ALA A 261 31.13 -16.48 5.21
N LEU A 262 30.76 -16.41 6.50
CA LEU A 262 31.41 -17.18 7.55
C LEU A 262 31.19 -18.69 7.39
N MET A 263 29.97 -19.11 6.98
CA MET A 263 29.71 -20.52 6.65
C MET A 263 30.60 -21.00 5.49
N ARG A 264 30.77 -20.20 4.44
CA ARG A 264 31.69 -20.57 3.33
C ARG A 264 33.12 -20.72 3.78
N ALA A 265 33.58 -19.91 4.74
CA ALA A 265 34.92 -20.02 5.29
C ALA A 265 35.08 -21.26 6.18
N PHE A 266 34.08 -21.58 6.97
CA PHE A 266 34.11 -22.68 7.93
C PHE A 266 33.74 -24.04 7.29
N GLN A 267 32.93 -24.07 6.23
CA GLN A 267 32.45 -25.27 5.51
C GLN A 267 31.70 -26.25 6.44
N PRO A 268 30.59 -25.85 7.09
CA PRO A 268 29.82 -26.75 7.93
C PRO A 268 29.06 -27.80 7.11
N ASP A 269 28.90 -28.99 7.68
CA ASP A 269 27.99 -30.04 7.23
C ASP A 269 26.66 -30.04 8.03
N THR A 270 26.59 -29.22 9.05
CA THR A 270 25.42 -29.07 9.93
C THR A 270 25.23 -27.61 10.31
N ILE A 271 24.00 -27.13 10.22
CA ILE A 271 23.59 -25.80 10.67
C ILE A 271 22.56 -25.96 11.80
N ILE A 272 22.78 -25.29 12.93
CA ILE A 272 21.90 -25.33 14.09
C ILE A 272 21.41 -23.91 14.38
N ALA A 273 20.12 -23.63 14.13
CA ALA A 273 19.50 -22.36 14.43
C ALA A 273 18.84 -22.44 15.82
N LEU A 274 19.32 -21.62 16.76
CA LEU A 274 18.76 -21.49 18.10
C LEU A 274 18.14 -20.09 18.28
N GLY A 275 16.85 -20.00 18.55
CA GLY A 275 16.22 -18.71 18.84
C GLY A 275 14.75 -18.61 18.46
N GLY A 276 14.26 -17.39 18.37
CA GLY A 276 12.94 -17.09 17.84
C GLY A 276 12.89 -17.12 16.32
N GLY A 277 11.79 -16.67 15.73
CA GLY A 277 11.62 -16.63 14.27
C GLY A 277 12.78 -15.91 13.56
N SER A 278 13.25 -14.77 14.08
CA SER A 278 14.35 -14.01 13.50
C SER A 278 15.64 -14.81 13.32
N ALA A 279 16.04 -15.57 14.36
CA ALA A 279 17.25 -16.38 14.29
C ALA A 279 17.11 -17.54 13.30
N MET A 280 15.94 -18.21 13.29
CA MET A 280 15.66 -19.32 12.39
C MET A 280 15.53 -18.85 10.93
N ASP A 281 14.86 -17.73 10.70
CA ASP A 281 14.67 -17.16 9.36
C ASP A 281 16.00 -16.67 8.77
N ALA A 282 16.83 -15.96 9.58
CA ALA A 282 18.17 -15.59 9.17
C ALA A 282 19.02 -16.81 8.79
N ALA A 283 19.00 -17.85 9.64
CA ALA A 283 19.74 -19.07 9.42
C ALA A 283 19.32 -19.80 8.13
N LYS A 284 18.01 -19.83 7.82
CA LYS A 284 17.50 -20.39 6.56
C LYS A 284 18.05 -19.65 5.34
N ILE A 285 18.07 -18.31 5.38
CA ILE A 285 18.64 -17.53 4.27
C ILE A 285 20.15 -17.69 4.19
N MET A 286 20.86 -17.73 5.33
CA MET A 286 22.29 -18.06 5.37
C MET A 286 22.56 -19.42 4.73
N TRP A 287 21.73 -20.41 5.02
CA TRP A 287 21.81 -21.76 4.46
C TRP A 287 21.68 -21.73 2.93
N VAL A 288 20.66 -21.03 2.39
CA VAL A 288 20.51 -20.87 0.94
C VAL A 288 21.75 -20.23 0.32
N LEU A 289 22.19 -19.10 0.86
CA LEU A 289 23.36 -18.37 0.33
C LEU A 289 24.67 -19.13 0.52
N TYR A 290 24.74 -20.06 1.46
CA TYR A 290 25.88 -20.95 1.64
C TYR A 290 25.90 -22.09 0.61
N GLU A 291 24.78 -22.77 0.40
CA GLU A 291 24.70 -23.89 -0.55
C GLU A 291 24.69 -23.39 -2.01
N HIS A 292 23.98 -22.27 -2.25
CA HIS A 292 23.72 -21.68 -3.56
C HIS A 292 24.08 -20.20 -3.61
N PRO A 293 25.38 -19.88 -3.65
CA PRO A 293 25.82 -18.48 -3.70
C PRO A 293 25.40 -17.75 -4.97
N GLU A 294 25.00 -18.49 -6.00
CA GLU A 294 24.47 -17.96 -7.26
C GLU A 294 22.99 -17.56 -7.18
N ALA A 295 22.27 -17.94 -6.12
CA ALA A 295 20.84 -17.66 -5.98
C ALA A 295 20.59 -16.16 -5.79
N ASP A 296 19.75 -15.60 -6.65
CA ASP A 296 19.32 -14.21 -6.53
C ASP A 296 18.19 -14.06 -5.52
N PHE A 297 18.39 -13.17 -4.54
CA PHE A 297 17.41 -12.93 -3.49
C PHE A 297 16.09 -12.40 -4.03
N MET A 298 16.13 -11.50 -5.01
CA MET A 298 14.91 -10.89 -5.56
C MET A 298 14.07 -11.89 -6.35
N ASP A 299 14.72 -12.81 -7.06
CA ASP A 299 14.00 -13.89 -7.76
C ASP A 299 13.26 -14.79 -6.77
N MET A 300 13.89 -15.14 -5.65
CA MET A 300 13.25 -15.90 -4.57
C MET A 300 12.10 -15.14 -3.91
N ALA A 301 12.27 -13.85 -3.64
CA ALA A 301 11.27 -13.00 -3.01
C ALA A 301 10.06 -12.74 -3.92
N MET A 302 10.29 -12.48 -5.20
CA MET A 302 9.23 -12.17 -6.17
C MET A 302 8.32 -13.37 -6.44
N ARG A 303 8.79 -14.60 -6.25
CA ARG A 303 7.97 -15.80 -6.38
C ARG A 303 6.73 -15.78 -5.47
N PHE A 304 6.86 -15.25 -4.27
CA PHE A 304 5.74 -15.14 -3.34
C PHE A 304 4.80 -13.97 -3.68
N ILE A 305 5.36 -12.85 -4.12
CA ILE A 305 4.61 -11.60 -4.37
C ILE A 305 3.83 -11.67 -5.69
N ASP A 306 4.40 -12.27 -6.74
CA ASP A 306 3.74 -12.40 -8.03
C ASP A 306 3.47 -13.86 -8.41
N ILE A 307 2.28 -14.33 -8.06
CA ILE A 307 1.84 -15.70 -8.37
C ILE A 307 1.85 -16.03 -9.87
N ARG A 308 1.80 -15.03 -10.73
CA ARG A 308 1.85 -15.20 -12.20
C ARG A 308 3.24 -15.43 -12.74
N LYS A 309 4.28 -15.06 -11.96
CA LYS A 309 5.68 -15.21 -12.30
C LYS A 309 6.37 -16.41 -11.63
N ARG A 310 5.67 -17.50 -11.47
CA ARG A 310 6.25 -18.77 -10.95
C ARG A 310 7.25 -19.40 -11.93
N VAL A 311 8.15 -18.61 -12.47
CA VAL A 311 9.18 -19.09 -13.40
C VAL A 311 10.45 -19.46 -12.63
N TYR A 312 10.67 -18.87 -11.44
CA TYR A 312 11.83 -19.18 -10.62
C TYR A 312 11.68 -20.55 -9.96
N THR A 313 12.65 -21.42 -10.17
CA THR A 313 12.76 -22.70 -9.47
C THR A 313 13.67 -22.49 -8.27
N PHE A 314 13.13 -22.70 -7.06
CA PHE A 314 13.93 -22.60 -5.84
C PHE A 314 15.02 -23.69 -5.86
N PRO A 315 16.27 -23.37 -5.48
CA PRO A 315 17.35 -24.36 -5.50
C PRO A 315 17.09 -25.48 -4.49
N LYS A 316 17.55 -26.68 -4.78
CA LYS A 316 17.43 -27.83 -3.90
C LYS A 316 18.38 -27.67 -2.71
N MET A 317 17.83 -27.81 -1.51
CA MET A 317 18.58 -27.61 -0.27
C MET A 317 18.96 -28.91 0.43
N GLY A 318 19.96 -28.82 1.32
CA GLY A 318 20.39 -29.94 2.17
C GLY A 318 21.46 -30.85 1.51
N GLU A 319 22.12 -30.39 0.45
CA GLU A 319 23.21 -31.16 -0.16
C GLU A 319 24.55 -30.95 0.55
N LYS A 320 24.80 -29.73 1.09
CA LYS A 320 26.02 -29.42 1.83
C LYS A 320 25.86 -29.50 3.33
N ALA A 321 24.70 -29.09 3.87
CA ALA A 321 24.49 -29.00 5.31
C ALA A 321 23.09 -29.46 5.74
N TYR A 322 23.03 -30.21 6.80
CA TYR A 322 21.81 -30.62 7.49
C TYR A 322 21.32 -29.50 8.40
N PHE A 323 20.07 -29.08 8.29
CA PHE A 323 19.54 -27.95 9.01
C PHE A 323 18.68 -28.38 10.21
N ILE A 324 19.06 -27.90 11.40
CA ILE A 324 18.33 -28.14 12.66
C ILE A 324 17.81 -26.81 13.18
N ALA A 325 16.53 -26.77 13.57
CA ALA A 325 15.90 -25.62 14.19
C ALA A 325 15.50 -25.91 15.63
N ILE A 326 15.86 -25.01 16.55
CA ILE A 326 15.60 -25.11 17.99
C ILE A 326 14.91 -23.80 18.42
N PRO A 327 13.57 -23.79 18.57
CA PRO A 327 12.83 -22.59 18.95
C PRO A 327 13.01 -22.25 20.44
N THR A 328 13.10 -20.95 20.74
CA THR A 328 13.07 -20.42 22.11
C THR A 328 11.79 -19.65 22.42
N SER A 329 10.91 -19.46 21.43
CA SER A 329 9.63 -18.80 21.57
C SER A 329 8.53 -19.58 20.86
N ALA A 330 7.39 -19.74 21.52
CA ALA A 330 6.22 -20.34 20.90
C ALA A 330 5.49 -19.29 20.04
N GLY A 331 4.99 -19.71 18.85
CA GLY A 331 4.12 -18.91 18.01
C GLY A 331 4.54 -18.77 16.55
N THR A 332 5.82 -18.62 16.25
CA THR A 332 6.26 -18.44 14.85
C THR A 332 6.17 -19.70 14.00
N GLY A 333 6.44 -20.87 14.61
CA GLY A 333 6.48 -22.14 13.91
C GLY A 333 7.61 -22.23 12.87
N SER A 334 8.60 -21.32 12.89
CA SER A 334 9.69 -21.31 11.89
C SER A 334 10.49 -22.62 11.90
N GLU A 335 10.49 -23.37 12.99
CA GLU A 335 11.14 -24.68 13.13
C GLU A 335 10.46 -25.79 12.30
N VAL A 336 9.19 -25.61 11.93
CA VAL A 336 8.40 -26.60 11.19
C VAL A 336 7.73 -26.05 9.94
N THR A 337 8.07 -24.83 9.53
CA THR A 337 7.46 -24.18 8.35
C THR A 337 8.48 -23.90 7.24
N PRO A 338 8.02 -23.89 5.99
CA PRO A 338 8.84 -23.61 4.80
C PRO A 338 8.99 -22.10 4.53
N PHE A 339 8.91 -21.27 5.56
CA PHE A 339 8.96 -19.82 5.44
C PHE A 339 10.22 -19.23 6.06
N ALA A 340 10.68 -18.10 5.50
CA ALA A 340 11.64 -17.20 6.10
C ALA A 340 11.29 -15.77 5.74
N VAL A 341 11.31 -14.85 6.71
CA VAL A 341 11.06 -13.42 6.49
C VAL A 341 12.36 -12.67 6.67
N ILE A 342 12.76 -11.91 5.66
CA ILE A 342 13.99 -11.12 5.66
C ILE A 342 13.70 -9.68 5.25
N THR A 343 14.40 -8.73 5.85
CA THR A 343 14.27 -7.31 5.54
C THR A 343 15.37 -6.89 4.57
N ASP A 344 15.00 -6.24 3.48
CA ASP A 344 15.94 -5.50 2.64
C ASP A 344 16.17 -4.12 3.27
N GLU A 345 17.36 -3.91 3.81
CA GLU A 345 17.71 -2.67 4.49
C GLU A 345 17.76 -1.44 3.59
N LYS A 346 17.89 -1.63 2.26
CA LYS A 346 17.89 -0.52 1.29
C LYS A 346 16.51 0.08 1.09
N THR A 347 15.49 -0.77 1.12
CA THR A 347 14.10 -0.38 0.87
C THR A 347 13.25 -0.37 2.13
N GLY A 348 13.72 -1.01 3.21
CA GLY A 348 12.96 -1.23 4.45
C GLY A 348 11.80 -2.22 4.30
N VAL A 349 11.72 -2.91 3.17
CA VAL A 349 10.64 -3.85 2.86
C VAL A 349 10.96 -5.24 3.42
N LYS A 350 9.97 -5.87 4.06
CA LYS A 350 10.05 -7.26 4.52
C LYS A 350 9.56 -8.20 3.42
N TYR A 351 10.41 -9.12 3.04
CA TYR A 351 10.12 -10.12 2.02
C TYR A 351 9.90 -11.50 2.66
N PRO A 352 8.70 -12.06 2.57
CA PRO A 352 8.47 -13.46 2.92
C PRO A 352 8.95 -14.35 1.77
N LEU A 353 9.90 -15.24 2.06
CA LEU A 353 10.29 -16.32 1.17
C LEU A 353 9.53 -17.57 1.59
N ALA A 354 9.00 -18.30 0.62
CA ALA A 354 8.21 -19.50 0.85
C ALA A 354 8.55 -20.58 -0.16
N ASP A 355 9.26 -21.60 0.29
CA ASP A 355 9.48 -22.82 -0.46
C ASP A 355 9.73 -23.99 0.47
N TYR A 356 9.28 -25.20 0.10
CA TYR A 356 9.49 -26.39 0.91
C TYR A 356 10.95 -26.78 1.10
N GLU A 357 11.84 -26.27 0.26
CA GLU A 357 13.29 -26.42 0.42
C GLU A 357 13.84 -25.64 1.63
N LEU A 358 13.10 -24.65 2.16
CA LEU A 358 13.44 -23.93 3.40
C LEU A 358 12.98 -24.65 4.67
N LEU A 359 12.30 -25.78 4.53
CA LEU A 359 11.86 -26.56 5.70
C LEU A 359 13.08 -27.16 6.41
N PRO A 360 13.23 -26.97 7.73
CA PRO A 360 14.30 -27.62 8.48
C PRO A 360 14.26 -29.15 8.34
N ASN A 361 15.42 -29.78 8.35
CA ASN A 361 15.47 -31.23 8.33
C ASN A 361 15.07 -31.82 9.71
N MET A 362 15.44 -31.13 10.80
CA MET A 362 15.09 -31.53 12.17
C MET A 362 14.62 -30.32 12.96
N ALA A 363 13.56 -30.50 13.75
CA ALA A 363 13.13 -29.56 14.78
C ALA A 363 13.30 -30.19 16.18
N ILE A 364 13.78 -29.39 17.15
CA ILE A 364 13.95 -29.83 18.54
C ILE A 364 13.19 -28.83 19.43
N ILE A 365 12.06 -29.26 20.02
CA ILE A 365 11.10 -28.42 20.74
C ILE A 365 11.06 -28.80 22.23
#